data_be9f652065374f3c674406fd427a7ec3
#
_entry.id   be9f652065374f3c674406fd427a7ec3
#
_cell.length_a   1.000
_cell.length_b   1.000
_cell.length_c   1.000
_cell.angle_alpha   90.00
_cell.angle_beta   90.00
_cell.angle_gamma   90.00
#
_symmetry.space_group_name_H-M   'P 1'
#
loop_
_entity.id
_entity.type
_entity.pdbx_description
1 polymer ?
#
loop_
_entity_poly.entity_id
_entity_poly.type
_entity_poly.pdbx_seq_one_letter_code
_entity_poly.pdbx_strand_id
1 'polypeptide(L)'
;MQNRNVTVFDLETTGLSPDCGDRITEIGAIKLCGNKLCGVFQTLVNPGRKIPEKIVEITGITNEMVADKPTISQVLPLFADFIGDDILAAHNAKFDTSFLRYELKECGINKNFEIYCTLLNSRKEVKTSANFKLATLKNHFNLKPMGAMHRALSDAYVTAQLYLKLTKNWGTDTMSQFEKEIELLMNSMDEDDIYLIDPKIL
;
A
#
# COMPACT_ATOMS: atom_id res chain seq x y z
N MET A 1 -12.92 -16.82 -15.01
CA MET A 1 -12.79 -16.00 -13.78
C MET A 1 -12.73 -14.57 -14.24
N GLN A 2 -13.65 -13.69 -13.83
CA GLN A 2 -13.53 -12.26 -14.12
C GLN A 2 -12.20 -11.78 -13.55
N ASN A 3 -11.42 -11.07 -14.37
CA ASN A 3 -10.15 -10.47 -13.96
C ASN A 3 -10.48 -9.32 -12.97
N ARG A 4 -10.60 -9.65 -11.68
CA ARG A 4 -10.79 -8.64 -10.64
C ARG A 4 -9.51 -7.85 -10.50
N ASN A 5 -9.64 -6.55 -10.37
CA ASN A 5 -8.51 -5.68 -10.05
C ASN A 5 -7.97 -6.01 -8.65
N VAL A 6 -6.76 -5.57 -8.40
CA VAL A 6 -6.08 -5.74 -7.11
C VAL A 6 -5.54 -4.40 -6.64
N THR A 7 -5.91 -3.99 -5.45
CA THR A 7 -5.28 -2.85 -4.79
C THR A 7 -4.25 -3.37 -3.79
N VAL A 8 -2.98 -3.14 -4.10
CA VAL A 8 -1.86 -3.45 -3.21
C VAL A 8 -1.58 -2.24 -2.35
N PHE A 9 -1.59 -2.39 -1.02
CA PHE A 9 -1.45 -1.26 -0.11
C PHE A 9 -0.52 -1.56 1.05
N ASP A 10 -0.02 -0.50 1.66
CA ASP A 10 0.80 -0.50 2.86
C ASP A 10 0.43 0.70 3.71
N LEU A 11 0.57 0.59 5.03
CA LEU A 11 0.24 1.62 6.01
C LEU A 11 1.43 1.90 6.91
N GLU A 12 1.74 3.19 7.11
CA GLU A 12 2.55 3.61 8.24
C GLU A 12 1.66 4.04 9.39
N THR A 13 2.10 3.75 10.62
CA THR A 13 1.25 3.90 11.82
C THR A 13 2.05 4.42 13.01
N THR A 14 1.37 4.92 14.04
CA THR A 14 2.04 5.37 15.28
C THR A 14 2.49 4.23 16.19
N GLY A 15 2.19 2.98 15.83
CA GLY A 15 2.55 1.80 16.62
C GLY A 15 1.98 0.52 16.04
N LEU A 16 1.77 -0.51 16.88
CA LEU A 16 1.52 -1.87 16.40
C LEU A 16 0.06 -2.32 16.45
N SER A 17 -0.82 -1.60 17.16
CA SER A 17 -2.20 -2.06 17.38
C SER A 17 -3.19 -0.89 17.48
N PRO A 18 -4.22 -0.86 16.64
CA PRO A 18 -5.27 0.14 16.73
C PRO A 18 -6.07 0.01 18.05
N ASP A 19 -6.19 -1.18 18.60
CA ASP A 19 -6.85 -1.43 19.89
C ASP A 19 -6.09 -0.80 21.07
N CYS A 20 -4.77 -0.57 20.93
CA CYS A 20 -3.95 0.17 21.88
C CYS A 20 -3.92 1.68 21.63
N GLY A 21 -4.76 2.17 20.74
CA GLY A 21 -4.87 3.58 20.38
C GLY A 21 -3.89 4.03 19.31
N ASP A 22 -3.15 3.12 18.67
CA ASP A 22 -2.31 3.51 17.53
C ASP A 22 -3.15 3.88 16.32
N ARG A 23 -2.63 4.78 15.48
CA ARG A 23 -3.35 5.37 14.35
C ARG A 23 -2.48 5.38 13.10
N ILE A 24 -3.14 5.44 11.92
CA ILE A 24 -2.51 5.56 10.62
C ILE A 24 -1.86 6.94 10.47
N THR A 25 -0.65 6.98 9.93
CA THR A 25 0.12 8.20 9.61
C THR A 25 0.37 8.37 8.11
N GLU A 26 0.34 7.29 7.33
CA GLU A 26 0.46 7.32 5.87
C GLU A 26 -0.33 6.16 5.26
N ILE A 27 -0.94 6.38 4.10
CA ILE A 27 -1.52 5.34 3.24
C ILE A 27 -0.83 5.41 1.89
N GLY A 28 -0.31 4.28 1.42
CA GLY A 28 0.19 4.12 0.07
C GLY A 28 -0.45 2.92 -0.61
N ALA A 29 -0.91 3.07 -1.85
CA ALA A 29 -1.49 1.97 -2.58
C ALA A 29 -1.26 2.06 -4.09
N ILE A 30 -1.19 0.88 -4.71
CA ILE A 30 -1.04 0.64 -6.14
C ILE A 30 -2.23 -0.18 -6.61
N LYS A 31 -2.98 0.32 -7.58
CA LYS A 31 -4.06 -0.44 -8.23
C LYS A 31 -3.52 -1.15 -9.46
N LEU A 32 -3.79 -2.44 -9.55
CA LEU A 32 -3.44 -3.32 -10.66
C LEU A 32 -4.69 -3.77 -11.41
N CYS A 33 -4.69 -3.54 -12.73
CA CYS A 33 -5.67 -4.04 -13.67
C CYS A 33 -5.02 -5.17 -14.50
N GLY A 34 -5.18 -6.41 -14.05
CA GLY A 34 -4.38 -7.53 -14.54
C GLY A 34 -2.92 -7.41 -14.08
N ASN A 35 -2.01 -7.23 -15.03
CA ASN A 35 -0.57 -7.02 -14.76
C ASN A 35 -0.10 -5.58 -14.99
N LYS A 36 -1.02 -4.65 -15.24
CA LYS A 36 -0.73 -3.23 -15.47
C LYS A 36 -1.03 -2.40 -14.23
N LEU A 37 -0.24 -1.39 -14.00
CA LEU A 37 -0.50 -0.37 -13.00
C LEU A 37 -1.55 0.60 -13.57
N CYS A 38 -2.66 0.79 -12.87
CA CYS A 38 -3.76 1.62 -13.35
C CYS A 38 -4.23 2.68 -12.34
N GLY A 39 -3.59 2.75 -11.18
CA GLY A 39 -3.89 3.79 -10.21
C GLY A 39 -2.89 3.82 -9.07
N VAL A 40 -2.75 4.99 -8.47
CA VAL A 40 -1.91 5.26 -7.31
C VAL A 40 -2.73 6.02 -6.28
N PHE A 41 -2.56 5.68 -5.02
CA PHE A 41 -3.08 6.41 -3.87
C PHE A 41 -1.93 6.69 -2.91
N GLN A 42 -1.76 7.94 -2.52
CA GLN A 42 -0.74 8.32 -1.56
C GLN A 42 -1.21 9.51 -0.72
N THR A 43 -1.14 9.40 0.59
CA THR A 43 -1.37 10.54 1.47
C THR A 43 -0.76 10.33 2.84
N LEU A 44 -0.21 11.40 3.42
CA LEU A 44 0.02 11.50 4.85
C LEU A 44 -1.31 11.74 5.55
N VAL A 45 -1.44 11.23 6.76
CA VAL A 45 -2.65 11.34 7.59
C VAL A 45 -2.29 11.93 8.94
N ASN A 46 -3.02 12.94 9.38
CA ASN A 46 -2.90 13.43 10.74
C ASN A 46 -3.51 12.39 11.71
N PRO A 47 -2.68 11.73 12.55
CA PRO A 47 -3.16 10.68 13.44
C PRO A 47 -3.93 11.21 14.66
N GLY A 48 -4.03 12.53 14.85
CA GLY A 48 -4.63 13.15 16.02
C GLY A 48 -3.90 12.87 17.36
N ARG A 49 -2.67 12.35 17.27
CA ARG A 49 -1.83 12.03 18.42
C ARG A 49 -0.36 12.16 18.08
N LYS A 50 0.49 12.26 19.12
CA LYS A 50 1.95 12.30 18.94
C LYS A 50 2.46 10.98 18.35
N ILE A 51 3.31 11.07 17.31
CA ILE A 51 4.08 9.95 16.77
C ILE A 51 5.27 9.71 17.71
N PRO A 52 5.46 8.48 18.26
CA PRO A 52 6.60 8.16 19.10
C PRO A 52 7.93 8.30 18.36
N GLU A 53 8.98 8.75 19.02
CA GLU A 53 10.31 8.96 18.43
C GLU A 53 10.84 7.72 17.71
N LYS A 54 10.67 6.55 18.32
CA LYS A 54 11.06 5.28 17.69
C LYS A 54 10.35 5.01 16.35
N ILE A 55 9.11 5.45 16.20
CA ILE A 55 8.37 5.31 14.94
C ILE A 55 8.89 6.34 13.93
N VAL A 56 9.17 7.57 14.37
CA VAL A 56 9.80 8.59 13.51
C VAL A 56 11.14 8.09 12.97
N GLU A 57 11.97 7.44 13.81
CA GLU A 57 13.24 6.84 13.38
C GLU A 57 13.08 5.76 12.31
N ILE A 58 11.98 5.00 12.35
CA ILE A 58 11.71 3.91 11.40
C ILE A 58 11.13 4.44 10.09
N THR A 59 10.11 5.31 10.17
CA THR A 59 9.31 5.74 9.01
C THR A 59 9.79 7.04 8.39
N GLY A 60 10.54 7.85 9.16
CA GLY A 60 10.90 9.20 8.80
C GLY A 60 9.73 10.21 8.86
N ILE A 61 8.53 9.76 9.27
CA ILE A 61 7.35 10.63 9.34
C ILE A 61 7.34 11.35 10.69
N THR A 62 7.52 12.66 10.66
CA THR A 62 7.57 13.49 11.88
C THR A 62 6.18 14.06 12.24
N ASN A 63 6.03 14.55 13.46
CA ASN A 63 4.80 15.20 13.91
C ASN A 63 4.48 16.46 13.07
N GLU A 64 5.50 17.19 12.65
CA GLU A 64 5.36 18.38 11.82
C GLU A 64 4.85 18.06 10.42
N MET A 65 5.29 16.93 9.85
CA MET A 65 4.87 16.50 8.51
C MET A 65 3.37 16.18 8.45
N VAL A 66 2.77 15.73 9.54
CA VAL A 66 1.37 15.32 9.59
C VAL A 66 0.44 16.37 10.22
N ALA A 67 0.97 17.44 10.80
CA ALA A 67 0.19 18.40 11.58
C ALA A 67 -0.98 19.01 10.78
N ASP A 68 -0.72 19.41 9.53
CA ASP A 68 -1.68 20.07 8.64
C ASP A 68 -2.26 19.11 7.59
N LYS A 69 -2.04 17.78 7.74
CA LYS A 69 -2.57 16.78 6.82
C LYS A 69 -4.01 16.39 7.16
N PRO A 70 -4.76 15.88 6.19
CA PRO A 70 -6.13 15.46 6.44
C PRO A 70 -6.19 14.36 7.50
N THR A 71 -7.28 14.34 8.25
CA THR A 71 -7.57 13.28 9.23
C THR A 71 -8.00 12.00 8.54
N ILE A 72 -7.95 10.87 9.26
CA ILE A 72 -8.37 9.58 8.69
C ILE A 72 -9.84 9.59 8.24
N SER A 73 -10.72 10.33 8.94
CA SER A 73 -12.13 10.46 8.55
C SER A 73 -12.34 11.21 7.23
N GLN A 74 -11.40 12.07 6.83
CA GLN A 74 -11.41 12.75 5.54
C GLN A 74 -10.83 11.89 4.42
N VAL A 75 -9.80 11.10 4.74
CA VAL A 75 -9.06 10.27 3.76
C VAL A 75 -9.79 8.97 3.46
N LEU A 76 -10.36 8.34 4.49
CA LEU A 76 -10.85 6.96 4.38
C LEU A 76 -12.00 6.77 3.38
N PRO A 77 -12.97 7.71 3.23
CA PRO A 77 -13.96 7.62 2.15
C PRO A 77 -13.30 7.57 0.76
N LEU A 78 -12.31 8.42 0.50
CA LEU A 78 -11.57 8.46 -0.77
C LEU A 78 -10.79 7.15 -1.01
N PHE A 79 -10.18 6.62 0.04
CA PHE A 79 -9.48 5.34 -0.07
C PHE A 79 -10.45 4.17 -0.28
N ALA A 80 -11.61 4.19 0.34
CA ALA A 80 -12.67 3.19 0.13
C ALA A 80 -13.21 3.22 -1.31
N ASP A 81 -13.36 4.41 -1.89
CA ASP A 81 -13.73 4.59 -3.31
C ASP A 81 -12.62 4.12 -4.24
N PHE A 82 -11.35 4.47 -3.94
CA PHE A 82 -10.20 4.00 -4.69
C PHE A 82 -10.12 2.46 -4.72
N ILE A 83 -10.31 1.79 -3.59
CA ILE A 83 -10.34 0.32 -3.51
C ILE A 83 -11.47 -0.26 -4.38
N GLY A 84 -12.67 0.32 -4.37
CA GLY A 84 -13.83 -0.27 -5.04
C GLY A 84 -14.10 -1.72 -4.59
N ASP A 85 -14.26 -2.63 -5.54
CA ASP A 85 -14.49 -4.07 -5.32
C ASP A 85 -13.22 -4.93 -5.52
N ASP A 86 -12.05 -4.30 -5.47
CA ASP A 86 -10.77 -4.96 -5.69
C ASP A 86 -10.46 -5.99 -4.58
N ILE A 87 -9.59 -6.95 -4.93
CA ILE A 87 -8.89 -7.75 -3.93
C ILE A 87 -7.84 -6.83 -3.28
N LEU A 88 -7.81 -6.78 -1.95
CA LEU A 88 -6.76 -6.08 -1.23
C LEU A 88 -5.55 -6.99 -1.02
N ALA A 89 -4.37 -6.52 -1.42
CA ALA A 89 -3.12 -7.23 -1.19
C ALA A 89 -2.17 -6.40 -0.31
N ALA A 90 -1.49 -7.05 0.63
CA ALA A 90 -0.47 -6.41 1.46
C ALA A 90 0.61 -7.43 1.89
N HIS A 91 1.76 -6.91 2.34
CA HIS A 91 2.80 -7.76 2.92
C HIS A 91 2.61 -7.84 4.43
N ASN A 92 2.37 -9.04 4.97
CA ASN A 92 1.87 -9.23 6.35
C ASN A 92 0.47 -8.60 6.55
N ALA A 93 -0.42 -8.83 5.62
CA ALA A 93 -1.73 -8.18 5.48
C ALA A 93 -2.57 -8.14 6.78
N LYS A 94 -2.32 -9.03 7.76
CA LYS A 94 -3.01 -9.00 9.06
C LYS A 94 -2.78 -7.68 9.78
N PHE A 95 -1.57 -7.10 9.67
CA PHE A 95 -1.24 -5.82 10.29
C PHE A 95 -2.05 -4.70 9.66
N ASP A 96 -1.89 -4.46 8.37
CA ASP A 96 -2.53 -3.35 7.66
C ASP A 96 -4.06 -3.45 7.70
N THR A 97 -4.59 -4.66 7.51
CA THR A 97 -6.05 -4.86 7.56
C THR A 97 -6.64 -4.68 8.95
N SER A 98 -5.86 -4.85 10.03
CA SER A 98 -6.33 -4.58 11.38
C SER A 98 -6.60 -3.08 11.59
N PHE A 99 -5.68 -2.23 11.14
CA PHE A 99 -5.84 -0.78 11.15
C PHE A 99 -6.96 -0.32 10.21
N LEU A 100 -6.94 -0.80 8.97
CA LEU A 100 -7.96 -0.42 7.98
C LEU A 100 -9.37 -0.76 8.46
N ARG A 101 -9.60 -1.96 8.99
CA ARG A 101 -10.92 -2.36 9.51
C ARG A 101 -11.34 -1.57 10.74
N TYR A 102 -10.37 -1.27 11.62
CA TYR A 102 -10.64 -0.44 12.78
C TYR A 102 -11.13 0.95 12.37
N GLU A 103 -10.39 1.62 11.48
CA GLU A 103 -10.72 2.97 11.04
C GLU A 103 -12.02 3.01 10.20
N LEU A 104 -12.26 2.01 9.34
CA LEU A 104 -13.53 1.89 8.61
C LEU A 104 -14.72 1.81 9.57
N LYS A 105 -14.60 1.01 10.64
CA LYS A 105 -15.63 0.88 11.66
C LYS A 105 -15.86 2.19 12.41
N GLU A 106 -14.80 2.88 12.83
CA GLU A 106 -14.88 4.16 13.54
C GLU A 106 -15.51 5.26 12.65
N CYS A 107 -15.27 5.21 11.33
CA CYS A 107 -15.88 6.13 10.36
C CYS A 107 -17.28 5.69 9.91
N GLY A 108 -17.82 4.58 10.41
CA GLY A 108 -19.14 4.07 10.01
C GLY A 108 -19.21 3.54 8.59
N ILE A 109 -18.07 3.25 7.96
CA ILE A 109 -17.98 2.73 6.59
C ILE A 109 -18.06 1.20 6.63
N ASN A 110 -19.16 0.64 6.11
CA ASN A 110 -19.30 -0.82 6.00
C ASN A 110 -18.75 -1.31 4.68
N LYS A 111 -17.52 -1.84 4.69
CA LYS A 111 -16.85 -2.38 3.51
C LYS A 111 -16.20 -3.72 3.81
N ASN A 112 -16.53 -4.71 2.97
CA ASN A 112 -15.90 -6.03 3.00
C ASN A 112 -14.96 -6.15 1.81
N PHE A 113 -13.84 -6.84 2.01
CA PHE A 113 -12.85 -7.08 0.97
C PHE A 113 -12.19 -8.45 1.16
N GLU A 114 -11.82 -9.04 0.03
CA GLU A 114 -10.98 -10.24 -0.02
C GLU A 114 -9.52 -9.84 0.18
N ILE A 115 -8.75 -10.64 0.92
CA ILE A 115 -7.37 -10.33 1.26
C ILE A 115 -6.41 -11.33 0.63
N TYR A 116 -5.39 -10.82 -0.05
CA TYR A 116 -4.22 -11.56 -0.49
C TYR A 116 -2.99 -11.15 0.34
N CYS A 117 -2.44 -12.08 1.12
CA CYS A 117 -1.25 -11.83 1.93
C CYS A 117 0.01 -12.33 1.22
N THR A 118 0.85 -11.43 0.72
CA THR A 118 2.08 -11.80 0.02
C THR A 118 3.08 -12.51 0.93
N LEU A 119 3.12 -12.20 2.25
CA LEU A 119 3.95 -12.94 3.22
C LEU A 119 3.57 -14.41 3.30
N LEU A 120 2.28 -14.73 3.44
CA LEU A 120 1.80 -16.11 3.55
C LEU A 120 2.01 -16.88 2.25
N ASN A 121 1.79 -16.23 1.10
CA ASN A 121 2.01 -16.85 -0.19
C ASN A 121 3.51 -17.03 -0.49
N SER A 122 4.37 -16.07 -0.11
CA SER A 122 5.81 -16.25 -0.23
C SER A 122 6.32 -17.46 0.56
N ARG A 123 5.81 -17.69 1.76
CA ARG A 123 6.17 -18.88 2.57
C ARG A 123 5.81 -20.21 1.88
N LYS A 124 4.78 -20.22 1.03
CA LYS A 124 4.37 -21.42 0.28
C LYS A 124 5.22 -21.62 -0.98
N GLU A 125 5.47 -20.55 -1.71
CA GLU A 125 6.02 -20.59 -3.07
C GLU A 125 7.55 -20.46 -3.10
N VAL A 126 8.17 -19.73 -2.16
CA VAL A 126 9.60 -19.43 -2.17
C VAL A 126 10.35 -20.38 -1.25
N LYS A 127 11.16 -21.28 -1.84
CA LYS A 127 11.88 -22.34 -1.10
C LYS A 127 13.24 -21.90 -0.55
N THR A 128 13.86 -20.88 -1.12
CA THR A 128 15.28 -20.54 -0.94
C THR A 128 15.53 -19.19 -0.27
N SER A 129 14.50 -18.54 0.27
CA SER A 129 14.66 -17.25 0.97
C SER A 129 15.14 -17.45 2.42
N ALA A 130 16.08 -16.62 2.87
CA ALA A 130 16.59 -16.63 4.24
C ALA A 130 15.51 -16.31 5.28
N ASN A 131 14.59 -15.42 4.93
CA ASN A 131 13.35 -15.11 5.66
C ASN A 131 12.35 -14.47 4.69
N PHE A 132 11.15 -14.13 5.18
CA PHE A 132 10.07 -13.63 4.35
C PHE A 132 9.73 -12.16 4.65
N LYS A 133 10.67 -11.37 5.18
CA LYS A 133 10.51 -9.91 5.29
C LYS A 133 10.51 -9.30 3.88
N LEU A 134 9.76 -8.22 3.69
CA LEU A 134 9.65 -7.55 2.39
C LEU A 134 11.03 -7.17 1.82
N ALA A 135 11.91 -6.59 2.65
CA ALA A 135 13.28 -6.24 2.26
C ALA A 135 14.11 -7.45 1.78
N THR A 136 13.94 -8.62 2.40
CA THR A 136 14.63 -9.84 1.98
C THR A 136 14.08 -10.36 0.65
N LEU A 137 12.77 -10.38 0.49
CA LEU A 137 12.12 -10.81 -0.76
C LEU A 137 12.39 -9.83 -1.90
N LYS A 138 12.45 -8.52 -1.61
CA LYS A 138 12.88 -7.50 -2.56
C LYS A 138 14.24 -7.85 -3.16
N ASN A 139 15.22 -8.15 -2.32
CA ASN A 139 16.57 -8.53 -2.77
C ASN A 139 16.57 -9.89 -3.48
N HIS A 140 15.85 -10.88 -2.94
CA HIS A 140 15.75 -12.23 -3.53
C HIS A 140 15.20 -12.22 -4.96
N PHE A 141 14.20 -11.38 -5.24
CA PHE A 141 13.58 -11.26 -6.56
C PHE A 141 14.10 -10.07 -7.39
N ASN A 142 15.09 -9.33 -6.88
CA ASN A 142 15.62 -8.10 -7.50
C ASN A 142 14.50 -7.08 -7.82
N LEU A 143 13.58 -6.89 -6.87
CA LEU A 143 12.51 -5.91 -7.01
C LEU A 143 13.03 -4.49 -6.73
N LYS A 144 12.48 -3.50 -7.41
CA LYS A 144 12.92 -2.11 -7.32
C LYS A 144 12.04 -1.33 -6.35
N PRO A 145 12.62 -0.61 -5.38
CA PRO A 145 11.84 0.34 -4.58
C PRO A 145 11.59 1.62 -5.39
N MET A 146 10.57 2.35 -5.00
CA MET A 146 10.30 3.70 -5.46
C MET A 146 10.60 4.67 -4.30
N GLY A 147 11.80 5.26 -4.30
CA GLY A 147 12.26 6.08 -3.18
C GLY A 147 12.72 5.26 -1.96
N ALA A 148 12.58 5.85 -0.77
CA ALA A 148 12.99 5.22 0.48
C ALA A 148 12.03 4.07 0.88
N MET A 149 12.58 3.00 1.45
CA MET A 149 11.80 1.99 2.16
C MET A 149 11.22 2.59 3.46
N HIS A 150 10.19 1.96 4.01
CA HIS A 150 9.41 2.49 5.13
C HIS A 150 8.70 3.80 4.80
N ARG A 151 8.22 3.89 3.59
CA ARG A 151 7.23 4.85 3.09
C ARG A 151 6.15 4.03 2.40
N ALA A 152 4.91 4.24 2.80
CA ALA A 152 3.80 3.37 2.43
C ALA A 152 3.68 3.12 0.92
N LEU A 153 3.83 4.15 0.07
CA LEU A 153 3.76 3.95 -1.37
C LEU A 153 4.95 3.12 -1.91
N SER A 154 6.16 3.33 -1.39
CA SER A 154 7.34 2.55 -1.81
C SER A 154 7.19 1.07 -1.45
N ASP A 155 6.69 0.77 -0.25
CA ASP A 155 6.50 -0.60 0.22
C ASP A 155 5.31 -1.27 -0.49
N ALA A 156 4.23 -0.52 -0.78
CA ALA A 156 3.14 -0.99 -1.65
C ALA A 156 3.62 -1.30 -3.07
N TYR A 157 4.52 -0.48 -3.64
CA TYR A 157 5.10 -0.70 -4.97
C TYR A 157 5.97 -1.96 -5.03
N VAL A 158 6.83 -2.18 -4.03
CA VAL A 158 7.61 -3.43 -3.92
C VAL A 158 6.68 -4.63 -3.74
N THR A 159 5.64 -4.48 -2.92
CA THR A 159 4.65 -5.53 -2.66
C THR A 159 3.82 -5.86 -3.91
N ALA A 160 3.51 -4.86 -4.76
CA ALA A 160 2.81 -5.08 -6.04
C ALA A 160 3.67 -5.92 -7.01
N GLN A 161 4.96 -5.61 -7.10
CA GLN A 161 5.90 -6.42 -7.89
C GLN A 161 5.99 -7.86 -7.35
N LEU A 162 6.07 -8.02 -6.02
CA LEU A 162 6.07 -9.33 -5.38
C LEU A 162 4.76 -10.09 -5.65
N TYR A 163 3.61 -9.43 -5.57
CA TYR A 163 2.31 -10.01 -5.90
C TYR A 163 2.30 -10.57 -7.34
N LEU A 164 2.73 -9.78 -8.32
CA LEU A 164 2.80 -10.20 -9.73
C LEU A 164 3.75 -11.41 -9.92
N LYS A 165 4.89 -11.44 -9.21
CA LYS A 165 5.81 -12.60 -9.21
C LYS A 165 5.15 -13.86 -8.66
N LEU A 166 4.51 -13.76 -7.50
CA LEU A 166 3.87 -14.90 -6.82
C LEU A 166 2.67 -15.45 -7.60
N THR A 167 1.93 -14.59 -8.30
CA THR A 167 0.77 -14.98 -9.11
C THR A 167 1.12 -15.36 -10.55
N LYS A 168 2.44 -15.36 -10.89
CA LYS A 168 2.96 -15.68 -12.24
C LYS A 168 2.45 -14.75 -13.34
N ASN A 169 2.01 -13.54 -12.97
CA ASN A 169 1.59 -12.49 -13.90
C ASN A 169 2.76 -11.56 -14.30
N TRP A 170 3.98 -11.92 -13.92
CA TRP A 170 5.20 -11.18 -14.22
C TRP A 170 5.77 -11.61 -15.59
N GLY A 171 5.62 -10.75 -16.60
CA GLY A 171 6.20 -10.97 -17.95
C GLY A 171 7.64 -10.47 -18.08
N THR A 172 8.26 -10.70 -19.23
CA THR A 172 9.66 -10.30 -19.52
C THR A 172 9.88 -8.80 -19.43
N ASP A 173 8.91 -8.01 -19.86
CA ASP A 173 9.01 -6.55 -19.93
C ASP A 173 8.25 -5.84 -18.79
N THR A 174 7.68 -6.62 -17.86
CA THR A 174 6.79 -6.10 -16.80
C THR A 174 7.46 -5.00 -15.98
N MET A 175 8.75 -5.14 -15.66
CA MET A 175 9.46 -4.15 -14.85
C MET A 175 9.60 -2.80 -15.53
N SER A 176 10.08 -2.80 -16.78
CA SER A 176 10.24 -1.56 -17.55
C SER A 176 8.89 -0.87 -17.81
N GLN A 177 7.85 -1.66 -18.05
CA GLN A 177 6.49 -1.15 -18.21
C GLN A 177 5.97 -0.56 -16.90
N PHE A 178 6.16 -1.24 -15.78
CA PHE A 178 5.71 -0.84 -14.46
C PHE A 178 6.39 0.46 -13.99
N GLU A 179 7.72 0.59 -14.24
CA GLU A 179 8.47 1.81 -13.96
C GLU A 179 7.94 3.01 -14.77
N LYS A 180 7.65 2.82 -16.05
CA LYS A 180 7.08 3.86 -16.91
C LYS A 180 5.66 4.25 -16.50
N GLU A 181 4.82 3.28 -16.18
CA GLU A 181 3.43 3.51 -15.77
C GLU A 181 3.37 4.31 -14.47
N ILE A 182 4.21 3.96 -13.46
CA ILE A 182 4.24 4.71 -12.20
C ILE A 182 4.77 6.13 -12.38
N GLU A 183 5.81 6.33 -13.20
CA GLU A 183 6.37 7.64 -13.50
C GLU A 183 5.33 8.54 -14.18
N LEU A 184 4.59 8.00 -15.16
CA LEU A 184 3.51 8.72 -15.84
C LEU A 184 2.39 9.12 -14.87
N LEU A 185 1.95 8.22 -14.00
CA LEU A 185 0.91 8.50 -13.03
C LEU A 185 1.36 9.55 -12.02
N MET A 186 2.56 9.40 -11.45
CA MET A 186 3.11 10.35 -10.47
C MET A 186 3.31 11.75 -11.07
N ASN A 187 3.76 11.84 -12.32
CA ASN A 187 3.94 13.12 -13.00
C ASN A 187 2.62 13.81 -13.40
N SER A 188 1.51 13.07 -13.41
CA SER A 188 0.17 13.61 -13.72
C SER A 188 -0.65 13.94 -12.47
N MET A 189 -0.14 13.61 -11.26
CA MET A 189 -0.75 14.01 -9.99
C MET A 189 -0.33 15.44 -9.65
N ASP A 190 -1.31 16.28 -9.33
CA ASP A 190 -1.07 17.60 -8.72
C ASP A 190 -0.71 17.46 -7.24
N GLU A 191 -0.13 18.53 -6.64
CA GLU A 191 0.29 18.52 -5.22
C GLU A 191 -0.84 18.22 -4.24
N ASP A 192 -2.09 18.55 -4.63
CA ASP A 192 -3.29 18.32 -3.83
C ASP A 192 -3.98 16.97 -4.11
N ASP A 193 -3.51 16.22 -5.12
CA ASP A 193 -4.09 14.94 -5.46
C ASP A 193 -3.72 13.87 -4.45
N ILE A 194 -4.74 13.23 -3.88
CA ILE A 194 -4.56 12.08 -2.98
C ILE A 194 -4.48 10.78 -3.76
N TYR A 195 -5.13 10.71 -4.92
CA TYR A 195 -5.07 9.53 -5.79
C TYR A 195 -5.32 9.87 -7.25
N LEU A 196 -4.82 9.01 -8.13
CA LEU A 196 -5.10 9.02 -9.56
C LEU A 196 -5.41 7.60 -10.05
N ILE A 197 -6.43 7.49 -10.91
CA ILE A 197 -6.73 6.27 -11.67
C ILE A 197 -6.60 6.62 -13.15
N ASP A 198 -5.88 5.81 -13.94
CA ASP A 198 -5.74 6.04 -15.39
C ASP A 198 -7.11 5.97 -16.07
N PRO A 199 -7.62 7.09 -16.64
CA PRO A 199 -8.96 7.13 -17.25
C PRO A 199 -9.09 6.26 -18.51
N LYS A 200 -7.99 5.76 -19.06
CA LYS A 200 -8.00 4.85 -20.22
C LYS A 200 -8.30 3.40 -19.87
N ILE A 201 -8.38 3.09 -18.57
CA ILE A 201 -8.55 1.73 -18.04
C ILE A 201 -9.93 1.56 -17.40
N LEU A 202 -10.64 2.64 -17.13
CA LEU A 202 -12.05 2.67 -16.75
C LEU A 202 -12.94 2.59 -17.99
#